data_cc6334a99ebf1ab516aa1c0c971d0ca6
#
_entry.id   cc6334a99ebf1ab516aa1c0c971d0ca6
#
_cell.length_a   1.000
_cell.length_b   1.000
_cell.length_c   1.000
_cell.angle_alpha   90.00
_cell.angle_beta   90.00
_cell.angle_gamma   90.00
#
_symmetry.space_group_name_H-M   'P 1'
#
loop_
_entity.id
_entity.type
_entity.pdbx_description
1 polymer ?
#
loop_
_entity_poly.entity_id
_entity_poly.type
_entity_poly.pdbx_seq_one_letter_code
_entity_poly.pdbx_strand_id
1 'polypeptide(L)'
;MQISYFQPKDTYINQVMMCFYNEKYYIYYQCDDTRLPQDAGGSQGWNLAVTEDLEHYEVHQMVLKSAAEVGRRKTLRAGNVVIREERFYACYSVQAGTDTQIVTAVSEDGIHWTVAVQQFVLPPECDDKFEAMPSLFYEKETKKWLLTVSAEKKGPEAAYRGCILQYQSGDFTTWIEREMLWSPMRYEKIERPAFFTIGKWQYLLYSEHCDEGKIHYRKRQKGETGWSAPRRGCLDGRCLEMGGVFSENGHWCLYGILPIRKMNSELGDWSDCGGVLVHRIVQQENGDLSVLPIEEKETQLSGVSALTLENIQGNAELVFAKQTGTRYRVDFMMEFSELTYRFGVKIYENSAIDSGYAYQFVPGEQKAEFDRLPNMKWFIYLNKGMAQSVSLIPGKKYPVTVLVQDDISVLYVDGVAISARMKEKPGDELKFYVESGKLAVSEITLDREAVK
;
A
#
# COMPACT_ATOMS: atom_id res chain seq x y z
N MET A 1 -14.73 4.36 -14.15
CA MET A 1 -13.45 4.75 -13.53
C MET A 1 -13.34 4.11 -12.16
N GLN A 2 -12.20 3.53 -11.81
CA GLN A 2 -12.10 2.59 -10.70
C GLN A 2 -10.82 2.84 -9.91
N ILE A 3 -10.89 2.63 -8.61
CA ILE A 3 -9.70 2.46 -7.78
C ILE A 3 -9.06 1.12 -8.18
N SER A 4 -7.75 1.11 -8.41
CA SER A 4 -7.01 -0.14 -8.69
C SER A 4 -6.96 -1.00 -7.44
N TYR A 5 -8.06 -1.69 -7.19
CA TYR A 5 -8.32 -2.45 -5.97
C TYR A 5 -8.86 -3.83 -6.29
N PHE A 6 -8.27 -4.84 -5.66
CA PHE A 6 -8.70 -6.23 -5.77
C PHE A 6 -9.09 -6.79 -4.41
N GLN A 7 -10.23 -7.45 -4.36
CA GLN A 7 -10.67 -8.23 -3.21
C GLN A 7 -11.39 -9.49 -3.69
N PRO A 8 -10.98 -10.68 -3.25
CA PRO A 8 -11.71 -11.90 -3.58
C PRO A 8 -13.13 -11.84 -3.05
N LYS A 9 -14.04 -12.49 -3.77
CA LYS A 9 -15.45 -12.56 -3.34
C LYS A 9 -15.56 -13.27 -1.98
N ASP A 10 -16.35 -12.68 -1.09
CA ASP A 10 -16.74 -13.23 0.21
C ASP A 10 -15.56 -13.51 1.19
N THR A 11 -14.36 -12.97 0.92
CA THR A 11 -13.21 -13.12 1.82
C THR A 11 -12.32 -11.89 1.82
N TYR A 12 -11.34 -11.87 2.73
CA TYR A 12 -10.30 -10.85 2.82
C TYR A 12 -8.92 -11.48 2.67
N ILE A 13 -7.96 -10.67 2.32
CA ILE A 13 -6.56 -11.04 2.11
C ILE A 13 -5.76 -10.65 3.35
N ASN A 14 -4.95 -11.58 3.87
CA ASN A 14 -4.01 -11.30 4.96
C ASN A 14 -2.54 -11.34 4.54
N GLN A 15 -2.23 -11.93 3.39
CA GLN A 15 -0.90 -11.93 2.78
C GLN A 15 -1.04 -11.85 1.26
N VAL A 16 -0.17 -11.09 0.61
CA VAL A 16 -0.22 -10.91 -0.85
C VAL A 16 1.17 -10.80 -1.46
N MET A 17 1.32 -11.35 -2.66
CA MET A 17 2.45 -11.14 -3.58
C MET A 17 1.86 -10.85 -4.96
N MET A 18 2.38 -9.84 -5.65
CA MET A 18 1.88 -9.46 -6.98
C MET A 18 3.01 -9.42 -8.00
N CYS A 19 2.68 -9.77 -9.24
CA CYS A 19 3.49 -9.45 -10.41
C CYS A 19 2.57 -9.16 -11.62
N PHE A 20 3.17 -8.60 -12.67
CA PHE A 20 2.48 -8.30 -13.92
C PHE A 20 3.20 -8.99 -15.07
N TYR A 21 2.46 -9.71 -15.90
CA TYR A 21 2.99 -10.45 -17.04
C TYR A 21 1.92 -10.65 -18.12
N ASN A 22 2.27 -10.42 -19.39
CA ASN A 22 1.37 -10.55 -20.54
C ASN A 22 0.04 -9.81 -20.35
N GLU A 23 0.11 -8.53 -20.01
CA GLU A 23 -1.04 -7.63 -19.79
C GLU A 23 -2.00 -8.10 -18.67
N LYS A 24 -1.52 -8.95 -17.75
CA LYS A 24 -2.30 -9.47 -16.62
C LYS A 24 -1.59 -9.29 -15.30
N TYR A 25 -2.37 -9.00 -14.28
CA TYR A 25 -1.95 -9.04 -12.88
C TYR A 25 -2.10 -10.47 -12.37
N TYR A 26 -1.05 -10.98 -11.76
CA TYR A 26 -1.03 -12.24 -11.02
C TYR A 26 -0.97 -11.91 -9.54
N ILE A 27 -2.04 -12.19 -8.83
CA ILE A 27 -2.21 -11.84 -7.41
C ILE A 27 -2.23 -13.12 -6.61
N TYR A 28 -1.09 -13.45 -5.99
CA TYR A 28 -0.98 -14.57 -5.06
C TYR A 28 -1.40 -14.11 -3.68
N TYR A 29 -2.39 -14.75 -3.09
CA TYR A 29 -2.95 -14.31 -1.82
C TYR A 29 -3.33 -15.45 -0.89
N GLN A 30 -3.36 -15.15 0.40
CA GLN A 30 -3.93 -16.00 1.42
C GLN A 30 -5.23 -15.38 1.93
N CYS A 31 -6.23 -16.23 2.13
CA CYS A 31 -7.50 -15.82 2.71
C CYS A 31 -7.36 -15.60 4.22
N ASP A 32 -8.15 -14.68 4.75
CA ASP A 32 -8.31 -14.52 6.19
C ASP A 32 -9.07 -15.71 6.78
N ASP A 33 -8.35 -16.51 7.55
CA ASP A 33 -8.87 -17.72 8.20
C ASP A 33 -9.57 -17.43 9.54
N THR A 34 -9.59 -16.18 10.01
CA THR A 34 -10.16 -15.85 11.33
C THR A 34 -11.67 -16.06 11.43
N ARG A 35 -12.34 -16.21 10.28
CA ARG A 35 -13.77 -16.47 10.16
C ARG A 35 -14.11 -17.95 9.96
N LEU A 36 -13.11 -18.80 9.71
CA LEU A 36 -13.29 -20.23 9.60
C LEU A 36 -13.30 -20.87 10.98
N PRO A 37 -14.06 -21.96 11.21
CA PRO A 37 -13.95 -22.74 12.44
C PRO A 37 -12.50 -23.15 12.68
N GLN A 38 -12.05 -23.14 13.94
CA GLN A 38 -10.66 -23.48 14.30
C GLN A 38 -10.19 -24.85 13.78
N ASP A 39 -11.13 -25.73 13.47
CA ASP A 39 -10.90 -27.09 12.93
C ASP A 39 -10.78 -27.12 11.40
N ALA A 40 -11.07 -26.03 10.70
CA ALA A 40 -11.03 -25.97 9.23
C ALA A 40 -9.62 -25.76 8.68
N GLY A 41 -8.59 -26.27 9.35
CA GLY A 41 -7.18 -26.23 8.94
C GLY A 41 -6.85 -25.04 8.06
N GLY A 42 -6.35 -23.96 8.65
CA GLY A 42 -6.17 -22.68 7.95
C GLY A 42 -5.48 -22.81 6.60
N SER A 43 -5.66 -21.84 5.71
CA SER A 43 -5.09 -21.82 4.36
C SER A 43 -3.59 -22.13 4.39
N GLN A 44 -3.22 -23.35 4.05
CA GLN A 44 -1.83 -23.80 4.05
C GLN A 44 -1.15 -23.57 2.69
N GLY A 45 -1.62 -22.57 1.96
CA GLY A 45 -1.14 -22.29 0.62
C GLY A 45 -1.56 -20.94 0.08
N TRP A 46 -1.06 -20.67 -1.10
CA TRP A 46 -1.35 -19.46 -1.85
C TRP A 46 -2.41 -19.73 -2.91
N ASN A 47 -3.46 -18.94 -2.94
CA ASN A 47 -4.38 -18.85 -4.06
C ASN A 47 -3.82 -17.87 -5.08
N LEU A 48 -4.24 -17.98 -6.33
CA LEU A 48 -3.90 -17.04 -7.40
C LEU A 48 -5.17 -16.50 -8.02
N ALA A 49 -5.26 -15.17 -8.11
CA ALA A 49 -6.19 -14.50 -9.01
C ALA A 49 -5.42 -13.95 -10.21
N VAL A 50 -5.92 -14.19 -11.40
CA VAL A 50 -5.40 -13.63 -12.66
C VAL A 50 -6.44 -12.68 -13.23
N THR A 51 -6.05 -11.44 -13.52
CA THR A 51 -6.96 -10.38 -13.91
C THR A 51 -6.26 -9.37 -14.83
N GLU A 52 -7.03 -8.74 -15.73
CA GLU A 52 -6.56 -7.64 -16.58
C GLU A 52 -6.96 -6.27 -16.02
N ASP A 53 -7.99 -6.20 -15.18
CA ASP A 53 -8.63 -4.96 -14.73
C ASP A 53 -8.82 -4.85 -13.20
N LEU A 54 -8.37 -5.84 -12.43
CA LEU A 54 -8.55 -5.98 -10.98
C LEU A 54 -10.01 -6.17 -10.53
N GLU A 55 -10.96 -6.22 -11.44
CA GLU A 55 -12.39 -6.48 -11.16
C GLU A 55 -12.81 -7.89 -11.54
N HIS A 56 -12.50 -8.27 -12.79
CA HIS A 56 -12.87 -9.57 -13.34
C HIS A 56 -11.66 -10.49 -13.28
N TYR A 57 -11.75 -11.57 -12.57
CA TYR A 57 -10.61 -12.45 -12.31
C TYR A 57 -10.94 -13.93 -12.36
N GLU A 58 -9.97 -14.71 -12.79
CA GLU A 58 -9.97 -16.16 -12.68
C GLU A 58 -9.21 -16.56 -11.42
N VAL A 59 -9.75 -17.50 -10.65
CA VAL A 59 -9.14 -17.98 -9.40
C VAL A 59 -8.64 -19.42 -9.56
N HIS A 60 -7.36 -19.60 -9.23
CA HIS A 60 -6.72 -20.90 -9.05
C HIS A 60 -6.43 -21.11 -7.57
N GLN A 61 -7.00 -22.16 -6.99
CA GLN A 61 -6.84 -22.42 -5.56
C GLN A 61 -5.56 -23.21 -5.27
N MET A 62 -4.87 -22.82 -4.20
CA MET A 62 -3.74 -23.59 -3.64
C MET A 62 -2.62 -23.88 -4.65
N VAL A 63 -2.25 -22.88 -5.47
CA VAL A 63 -1.19 -23.02 -6.48
C VAL A 63 0.21 -23.23 -5.87
N LEU A 64 0.47 -22.61 -4.70
CA LEU A 64 1.67 -22.85 -3.91
C LEU A 64 1.25 -23.41 -2.55
N LYS A 65 1.64 -24.64 -2.27
CA LYS A 65 1.32 -25.34 -1.01
C LYS A 65 2.53 -25.36 -0.09
N SER A 66 2.30 -25.20 1.20
CA SER A 66 3.29 -25.59 2.20
C SER A 66 3.41 -27.12 2.18
N ALA A 67 4.63 -27.66 2.10
CA ALA A 67 4.83 -29.10 2.28
C ALA A 67 4.28 -29.49 3.65
N ALA A 68 3.22 -30.30 3.68
CA ALA A 68 2.58 -30.70 4.91
C ALA A 68 3.45 -31.74 5.63
N GLU A 69 4.02 -31.37 6.76
CA GLU A 69 4.39 -32.34 7.79
C GLU A 69 3.20 -32.56 8.70
N VAL A 70 2.85 -33.81 8.91
CA VAL A 70 1.72 -34.20 9.77
C VAL A 70 1.95 -33.65 11.19
N GLY A 71 1.02 -32.80 11.67
CA GLY A 71 0.91 -32.43 13.08
C GLY A 71 1.44 -31.05 13.51
N ARG A 72 2.01 -30.21 12.63
CA ARG A 72 2.40 -28.83 12.96
C ARG A 72 1.70 -27.81 12.06
N ARG A 73 1.02 -26.85 12.69
CA ARG A 73 0.45 -25.70 11.98
C ARG A 73 1.62 -24.87 11.43
N LYS A 74 1.62 -24.65 10.11
CA LYS A 74 2.60 -23.80 9.43
C LYS A 74 1.95 -22.48 9.04
N THR A 75 2.64 -21.38 9.29
CA THR A 75 2.22 -20.04 8.82
C THR A 75 3.09 -19.66 7.64
N LEU A 76 2.44 -19.24 6.54
CA LEU A 76 3.13 -18.71 5.39
C LEU A 76 3.21 -17.18 5.51
N ARG A 77 4.38 -16.62 5.20
CA ARG A 77 4.59 -15.16 5.13
C ARG A 77 4.96 -14.77 3.71
N ALA A 78 4.42 -13.66 3.25
CA ALA A 78 4.66 -13.21 1.91
C ALA A 78 6.12 -12.79 1.68
N GLY A 79 6.57 -13.07 0.48
CA GLY A 79 7.72 -12.47 -0.15
C GLY A 79 7.27 -11.71 -1.40
N ASN A 80 7.78 -12.12 -2.56
CA ASN A 80 7.34 -11.58 -3.84
C ASN A 80 7.52 -12.57 -5.00
N VAL A 81 7.00 -12.19 -6.16
CA VAL A 81 7.18 -12.89 -7.43
C VAL A 81 7.84 -11.97 -8.43
N VAL A 82 8.86 -12.49 -9.13
CA VAL A 82 9.61 -11.77 -10.17
C VAL A 82 9.52 -12.53 -11.48
N ILE A 83 9.25 -11.83 -12.57
CA ILE A 83 9.25 -12.41 -13.92
C ILE A 83 10.61 -12.17 -14.56
N ARG A 84 11.18 -13.23 -15.11
CA ARG A 84 12.41 -13.19 -15.89
C ARG A 84 12.40 -14.25 -16.99
N GLU A 85 12.75 -13.85 -18.22
CA GLU A 85 12.84 -14.79 -19.36
C GLU A 85 11.58 -15.66 -19.47
N GLU A 86 10.40 -15.00 -19.39
CA GLU A 86 9.07 -15.62 -19.46
C GLU A 86 8.74 -16.64 -18.36
N ARG A 87 9.54 -16.68 -17.28
CA ARG A 87 9.35 -17.55 -16.11
C ARG A 87 9.04 -16.77 -14.85
N PHE A 88 8.29 -17.38 -13.98
CA PHE A 88 7.94 -16.88 -12.66
C PHE A 88 8.93 -17.43 -11.62
N TYR A 89 9.48 -16.52 -10.82
CA TYR A 89 10.37 -16.81 -9.70
C TYR A 89 9.77 -16.23 -8.43
N ALA A 90 9.47 -17.07 -7.46
CA ALA A 90 8.86 -16.65 -6.20
C ALA A 90 9.78 -16.92 -5.03
N CYS A 91 9.68 -16.10 -4.00
CA CYS A 91 10.16 -16.42 -2.67
C CYS A 91 9.07 -16.12 -1.64
N TYR A 92 9.05 -16.89 -0.57
CA TYR A 92 8.20 -16.67 0.60
C TYR A 92 8.81 -17.42 1.80
N SER A 93 8.29 -17.19 2.99
CA SER A 93 8.74 -17.96 4.15
C SER A 93 7.63 -18.84 4.72
N VAL A 94 8.07 -19.92 5.36
CA VAL A 94 7.22 -20.89 6.06
C VAL A 94 7.69 -20.94 7.51
N GLN A 95 6.81 -20.60 8.42
CA GLN A 95 7.08 -20.63 9.86
C GLN A 95 6.37 -21.82 10.51
N ALA A 96 7.14 -22.64 11.23
CA ALA A 96 6.65 -23.78 12.00
C ALA A 96 7.09 -23.65 13.47
N GLY A 97 6.27 -23.03 14.29
CA GLY A 97 6.66 -22.66 15.65
C GLY A 97 7.70 -21.54 15.65
N THR A 98 8.90 -21.80 16.15
CA THR A 98 10.04 -20.85 16.13
C THR A 98 10.92 -20.99 14.90
N ASP A 99 10.73 -22.04 14.10
CA ASP A 99 11.58 -22.31 12.94
C ASP A 99 11.02 -21.60 11.71
N THR A 100 11.84 -20.79 11.07
CA THR A 100 11.51 -20.11 9.82
C THR A 100 12.36 -20.64 8.67
N GLN A 101 11.69 -21.03 7.60
CA GLN A 101 12.33 -21.49 6.37
C GLN A 101 12.01 -20.54 5.23
N ILE A 102 13.02 -20.16 4.47
CA ILE A 102 12.82 -19.42 3.22
C ILE A 102 12.68 -20.43 2.08
N VAL A 103 11.65 -20.24 1.30
CA VAL A 103 11.28 -21.08 0.18
C VAL A 103 11.41 -20.29 -1.10
N THR A 104 12.05 -20.89 -2.11
CA THR A 104 12.05 -20.39 -3.48
C THR A 104 11.25 -21.32 -4.37
N ALA A 105 10.63 -20.77 -5.40
CA ALA A 105 9.84 -21.55 -6.34
C ALA A 105 10.01 -21.00 -7.76
N VAL A 106 9.91 -21.88 -8.76
CA VAL A 106 9.98 -21.54 -10.18
C VAL A 106 8.78 -22.14 -10.89
N SER A 107 8.20 -21.38 -11.82
CA SER A 107 7.07 -21.81 -12.63
C SER A 107 7.18 -21.27 -14.06
N GLU A 108 6.67 -22.01 -15.03
CA GLU A 108 6.55 -21.58 -16.44
C GLU A 108 5.24 -20.83 -16.69
N ASP A 109 4.20 -21.08 -15.88
CA ASP A 109 2.83 -20.58 -16.11
C ASP A 109 2.25 -19.78 -14.93
N GLY A 110 3.00 -19.69 -13.81
CA GLY A 110 2.54 -19.06 -12.58
C GLY A 110 1.56 -19.89 -11.76
N ILE A 111 1.18 -21.10 -12.22
CA ILE A 111 0.20 -21.98 -11.59
C ILE A 111 0.88 -23.24 -11.04
N HIS A 112 1.73 -23.88 -11.85
CA HIS A 112 2.46 -25.10 -11.49
C HIS A 112 3.88 -24.77 -11.06
N TRP A 113 4.21 -25.01 -9.81
CA TRP A 113 5.46 -24.58 -9.20
C TRP A 113 6.36 -25.74 -8.81
N THR A 114 7.65 -25.61 -9.11
CA THR A 114 8.72 -26.39 -8.52
C THR A 114 9.29 -25.64 -7.33
N VAL A 115 9.19 -26.22 -6.14
CA VAL A 115 9.50 -25.58 -4.87
C VAL A 115 10.79 -26.16 -4.28
N ALA A 116 11.64 -25.28 -3.75
CA ALA A 116 12.87 -25.66 -3.02
C ALA A 116 12.96 -24.88 -1.69
N VAL A 117 13.24 -25.60 -0.61
CA VAL A 117 13.57 -25.00 0.68
C VAL A 117 15.05 -24.59 0.63
N GLN A 118 15.31 -23.31 0.91
CA GLN A 118 16.66 -22.77 0.89
C GLN A 118 17.28 -22.81 2.29
N GLN A 119 18.54 -23.19 2.36
CA GLN A 119 19.33 -23.08 3.58
C GLN A 119 20.16 -21.80 3.54
N PHE A 120 19.93 -20.93 4.51
CA PHE A 120 20.67 -19.70 4.68
C PHE A 120 21.44 -19.73 5.99
N VAL A 121 22.69 -19.33 5.93
CA VAL A 121 23.49 -19.09 7.12
C VAL A 121 23.25 -17.65 7.54
N LEU A 122 22.77 -17.46 8.76
CA LEU A 122 22.59 -16.13 9.33
C LEU A 122 23.92 -15.65 9.95
N PRO A 123 24.21 -14.34 9.89
CA PRO A 123 25.33 -13.77 10.62
C PRO A 123 25.27 -14.13 12.12
N PRO A 124 26.41 -14.39 12.77
CA PRO A 124 26.45 -14.78 14.18
C PRO A 124 25.78 -13.78 15.14
N GLU A 125 25.73 -12.52 14.75
CA GLU A 125 25.05 -11.43 15.48
C GLU A 125 23.53 -11.43 15.35
N CYS A 126 22.96 -12.20 14.40
CA CYS A 126 21.51 -12.29 14.22
C CYS A 126 20.90 -13.42 15.05
N ASP A 127 19.65 -13.21 15.46
CA ASP A 127 18.84 -14.21 16.12
C ASP A 127 18.36 -15.24 15.09
N ASP A 128 18.39 -16.52 15.42
CA ASP A 128 17.90 -17.62 14.58
C ASP A 128 16.39 -17.85 14.70
N LYS A 129 15.75 -17.17 15.66
CA LYS A 129 14.30 -17.27 15.97
C LYS A 129 13.57 -15.99 15.62
N PHE A 130 13.45 -15.69 14.34
CA PHE A 130 12.76 -14.49 13.87
C PHE A 130 11.81 -14.79 12.70
N GLU A 131 10.91 -13.86 12.44
CA GLU A 131 10.03 -13.92 11.27
C GLU A 131 10.77 -13.38 10.05
N ALA A 132 11.25 -14.25 9.18
CA ALA A 132 11.84 -13.83 7.90
C ALA A 132 10.75 -13.50 6.90
N MET A 133 10.87 -12.34 6.27
CA MET A 133 10.05 -11.95 5.12
C MET A 133 11.00 -11.65 3.96
N PRO A 134 11.11 -12.55 2.98
CA PRO A 134 12.07 -12.40 1.89
C PRO A 134 11.52 -11.56 0.75
N SER A 135 12.42 -10.97 -0.05
CA SER A 135 12.08 -10.33 -1.31
C SER A 135 13.17 -10.55 -2.35
N LEU A 136 12.79 -10.99 -3.53
CA LEU A 136 13.67 -11.20 -4.69
C LEU A 136 13.79 -9.94 -5.54
N PHE A 137 14.98 -9.73 -6.06
CA PHE A 137 15.25 -8.78 -7.12
C PHE A 137 16.28 -9.38 -8.09
N TYR A 138 16.06 -9.25 -9.40
CA TYR A 138 17.04 -9.63 -10.39
C TYR A 138 17.79 -8.40 -10.91
N GLU A 139 19.07 -8.33 -10.60
CA GLU A 139 19.96 -7.26 -11.03
C GLU A 139 20.48 -7.54 -12.45
N LYS A 140 19.93 -6.83 -13.43
CA LYS A 140 20.23 -7.07 -14.86
C LYS A 140 21.70 -6.82 -15.21
N GLU A 141 22.35 -5.86 -14.56
CA GLU A 141 23.73 -5.46 -14.84
C GLU A 141 24.74 -6.54 -14.46
N THR A 142 24.57 -7.13 -13.29
CA THR A 142 25.46 -8.19 -12.78
C THR A 142 24.97 -9.59 -13.12
N LYS A 143 23.75 -9.71 -13.67
CA LYS A 143 23.06 -10.98 -13.94
C LYS A 143 22.92 -11.86 -12.70
N LYS A 144 22.65 -11.22 -11.53
CA LYS A 144 22.52 -11.92 -10.25
C LYS A 144 21.13 -11.74 -9.66
N TRP A 145 20.68 -12.75 -8.99
CA TRP A 145 19.57 -12.67 -8.08
C TRP A 145 20.04 -12.08 -6.75
N LEU A 146 19.27 -11.16 -6.22
CA LEU A 146 19.42 -10.61 -4.88
C LEU A 146 18.19 -11.01 -4.07
N LEU A 147 18.42 -11.49 -2.86
CA LEU A 147 17.39 -11.82 -1.90
C LEU A 147 17.60 -10.95 -0.66
N THR A 148 16.66 -10.07 -0.36
CA THR A 148 16.62 -9.30 0.90
C THR A 148 15.76 -10.03 1.90
N VAL A 149 16.19 -10.05 3.16
CA VAL A 149 15.49 -10.75 4.24
C VAL A 149 15.49 -9.87 5.47
N SER A 150 14.32 -9.69 6.09
CA SER A 150 14.23 -9.10 7.43
C SER A 150 14.87 -10.01 8.45
N ALA A 151 15.57 -9.46 9.42
CA ALA A 151 16.22 -10.20 10.52
C ALA A 151 16.25 -9.35 11.79
N GLU A 152 16.57 -9.97 12.89
CA GLU A 152 16.76 -9.32 14.18
C GLU A 152 18.17 -9.61 14.72
N LYS A 153 18.84 -8.59 15.24
CA LYS A 153 20.11 -8.75 15.93
C LYS A 153 19.91 -9.28 17.34
N LYS A 154 20.86 -10.07 17.82
CA LYS A 154 20.98 -10.43 19.24
C LYS A 154 21.31 -9.18 20.05
N GLY A 155 20.66 -9.00 21.21
CA GLY A 155 20.95 -7.89 22.11
C GLY A 155 19.84 -7.68 23.13
N PRO A 156 20.15 -6.96 24.22
CA PRO A 156 19.20 -6.73 25.30
C PRO A 156 18.11 -5.71 24.95
N GLU A 157 18.37 -4.81 24.00
CA GLU A 157 17.46 -3.72 23.65
C GLU A 157 16.65 -4.10 22.40
N ALA A 158 15.47 -4.68 22.62
CA ALA A 158 14.57 -5.11 21.55
C ALA A 158 14.28 -3.99 20.53
N ALA A 159 14.14 -2.74 20.99
CA ALA A 159 13.79 -1.59 20.16
C ALA A 159 14.78 -1.28 19.01
N TYR A 160 15.97 -1.89 18.99
CA TYR A 160 17.02 -1.58 18.02
C TYR A 160 17.51 -2.80 17.23
N ARG A 161 16.79 -3.91 17.28
CA ARG A 161 17.24 -5.19 16.74
C ARG A 161 16.99 -5.34 15.24
N GLY A 162 15.97 -4.68 14.71
CA GLY A 162 15.56 -4.84 13.32
C GLY A 162 16.67 -4.49 12.32
N CYS A 163 16.95 -5.42 11.42
CA CYS A 163 17.92 -5.26 10.34
C CYS A 163 17.49 -5.96 9.06
N ILE A 164 18.16 -5.66 7.96
CA ILE A 164 17.91 -6.28 6.66
C ILE A 164 19.22 -6.89 6.15
N LEU A 165 19.16 -8.18 5.87
CA LEU A 165 20.24 -8.94 5.25
C LEU A 165 20.04 -9.02 3.75
N GLN A 166 21.13 -9.23 3.01
CA GLN A 166 21.08 -9.49 1.59
C GLN A 166 21.94 -10.68 1.22
N TYR A 167 21.39 -11.55 0.40
CA TYR A 167 22.06 -12.68 -0.23
C TYR A 167 22.07 -12.49 -1.74
N GLN A 168 23.02 -13.16 -2.41
CA GLN A 168 23.10 -13.16 -3.86
C GLN A 168 23.22 -14.57 -4.40
N SER A 169 22.69 -14.80 -5.59
CA SER A 169 22.81 -16.06 -6.32
C SER A 169 23.02 -15.81 -7.82
N GLY A 170 23.85 -16.63 -8.47
CA GLY A 170 23.97 -16.65 -9.93
C GLY A 170 23.02 -17.63 -10.61
N ASP A 171 22.58 -18.66 -9.87
CA ASP A 171 21.87 -19.84 -10.38
C ASP A 171 20.48 -20.06 -9.76
N PHE A 172 20.06 -19.17 -8.85
CA PHE A 172 18.82 -19.27 -8.08
C PHE A 172 18.77 -20.45 -7.10
N THR A 173 19.85 -21.19 -6.94
CA THR A 173 19.92 -22.38 -6.07
C THR A 173 20.94 -22.23 -4.96
N THR A 174 22.09 -21.61 -5.25
CA THR A 174 23.16 -21.38 -4.29
C THR A 174 23.18 -19.92 -3.87
N TRP A 175 22.93 -19.66 -2.59
CA TRP A 175 22.85 -18.32 -2.03
C TRP A 175 24.07 -18.01 -1.16
N ILE A 176 24.70 -16.89 -1.45
CA ILE A 176 25.89 -16.41 -0.73
C ILE A 176 25.50 -15.13 0.00
N GLU A 177 25.82 -15.08 1.28
CA GLU A 177 25.63 -13.89 2.09
C GLU A 177 26.45 -12.70 1.54
N ARG A 178 25.86 -11.54 1.58
CA ARG A 178 26.52 -10.25 1.40
C ARG A 178 26.63 -9.54 2.74
N GLU A 179 27.25 -8.38 2.73
CA GLU A 179 27.21 -7.50 3.90
C GLU A 179 25.77 -7.16 4.29
N MET A 180 25.53 -6.93 5.58
CA MET A 180 24.26 -6.46 6.09
C MET A 180 23.80 -5.21 5.33
N LEU A 181 22.66 -5.32 4.66
CA LEU A 181 22.19 -4.26 3.76
C LEU A 181 21.82 -2.98 4.51
N TRP A 182 21.19 -3.14 5.68
CA TRP A 182 20.75 -2.01 6.50
C TRP A 182 20.46 -2.42 7.94
N SER A 183 20.92 -1.59 8.88
CA SER A 183 20.66 -1.75 10.31
C SER A 183 20.58 -0.36 10.94
N PRO A 184 19.39 0.24 10.99
CA PRO A 184 19.23 1.64 11.41
C PRO A 184 19.34 1.87 12.91
N MET A 185 19.40 0.83 13.73
CA MET A 185 19.39 0.93 15.19
C MET A 185 18.20 1.78 15.70
N ARG A 186 17.02 1.53 15.17
CA ARG A 186 15.84 2.35 15.42
C ARG A 186 14.57 1.55 15.64
N TYR A 187 14.45 0.37 15.03
CA TYR A 187 13.22 -0.43 15.00
C TYR A 187 13.43 -1.77 15.70
N GLU A 188 12.41 -2.23 16.40
CA GLU A 188 12.38 -3.59 16.94
C GLU A 188 12.38 -4.60 15.81
N LYS A 189 11.47 -4.40 14.85
CA LYS A 189 11.34 -5.23 13.65
C LYS A 189 11.27 -4.36 12.40
N ILE A 190 11.74 -4.90 11.31
CA ILE A 190 11.57 -4.38 9.96
C ILE A 190 10.93 -5.49 9.15
N GLU A 191 9.79 -5.22 8.55
CA GLU A 191 9.02 -6.22 7.84
C GLU A 191 8.98 -5.93 6.35
N ARG A 192 8.87 -6.99 5.54
CA ARG A 192 8.70 -6.96 4.08
C ARG A 192 9.69 -6.04 3.35
N PRO A 193 11.00 -6.23 3.55
CA PRO A 193 11.98 -5.44 2.85
C PRO A 193 11.93 -5.75 1.35
N ALA A 194 11.71 -4.74 0.51
CA ALA A 194 11.80 -4.89 -0.94
C ALA A 194 12.91 -3.99 -1.50
N PHE A 195 13.89 -4.60 -2.16
CA PHE A 195 14.95 -3.90 -2.86
C PHE A 195 14.62 -3.81 -4.34
N PHE A 196 14.75 -2.61 -4.94
CA PHE A 196 14.55 -2.40 -6.38
C PHE A 196 15.36 -1.21 -6.89
N THR A 197 15.43 -1.03 -8.20
CA THR A 197 16.20 0.05 -8.83
C THR A 197 15.37 0.78 -9.89
N ILE A 198 15.52 2.11 -9.94
CA ILE A 198 15.01 2.94 -11.02
C ILE A 198 16.15 3.84 -11.49
N GLY A 199 16.61 3.65 -12.72
CA GLY A 199 17.75 4.39 -13.27
C GLY A 199 19.01 4.22 -12.41
N LYS A 200 19.57 5.33 -11.96
CA LYS A 200 20.77 5.36 -11.10
C LYS A 200 20.50 5.17 -9.61
N TRP A 201 19.23 5.10 -9.19
CA TRP A 201 18.83 5.02 -7.80
C TRP A 201 18.47 3.61 -7.38
N GLN A 202 18.86 3.27 -6.16
CA GLN A 202 18.46 2.05 -5.44
C GLN A 202 17.50 2.43 -4.33
N TYR A 203 16.49 1.62 -4.14
CA TYR A 203 15.43 1.80 -3.15
C TYR A 203 15.33 0.59 -2.23
N LEU A 204 15.02 0.87 -0.99
CA LEU A 204 14.69 -0.11 0.02
C LEU A 204 13.33 0.27 0.61
N LEU A 205 12.31 -0.46 0.23
CA LEU A 205 10.96 -0.34 0.79
C LEU A 205 10.88 -1.26 2.02
N TYR A 206 10.15 -0.85 3.05
CA TYR A 206 9.94 -1.64 4.25
C TYR A 206 8.73 -1.16 5.04
N SER A 207 8.14 -2.06 5.84
CA SER A 207 7.18 -1.70 6.88
C SER A 207 7.89 -1.77 8.23
N GLU A 208 7.59 -0.83 9.10
CA GLU A 208 8.10 -0.82 10.46
C GLU A 208 7.02 -1.31 11.44
N HIS A 209 7.43 -2.04 12.44
CA HIS A 209 6.54 -2.44 13.52
C HIS A 209 6.46 -1.29 14.55
N CYS A 210 5.57 -0.35 14.29
CA CYS A 210 5.35 0.84 15.12
C CYS A 210 3.88 1.24 15.15
N ASP A 211 3.60 2.35 15.82
CA ASP A 211 2.26 2.90 16.04
C ASP A 211 1.46 3.20 14.77
N GLU A 212 2.13 3.53 13.66
CA GLU A 212 1.46 4.04 12.47
C GLU A 212 1.30 3.02 11.35
N GLY A 213 2.10 1.94 11.35
CA GLY A 213 1.97 0.83 10.40
C GLY A 213 2.11 1.24 8.93
N LYS A 214 2.97 2.22 8.61
CA LYS A 214 3.15 2.75 7.26
C LYS A 214 4.21 1.99 6.47
N ILE A 215 4.11 2.04 5.15
CA ILE A 215 5.15 1.57 4.24
C ILE A 215 6.14 2.70 4.00
N HIS A 216 7.36 2.51 4.47
CA HIS A 216 8.47 3.46 4.34
C HIS A 216 9.42 3.08 3.23
N TYR A 217 10.26 4.03 2.82
CA TYR A 217 11.37 3.74 1.93
C TYR A 217 12.63 4.53 2.28
N ARG A 218 13.75 4.01 1.79
CA ARG A 218 15.07 4.67 1.76
C ARG A 218 15.59 4.64 0.34
N LYS A 219 16.49 5.56 0.03
CA LYS A 219 17.13 5.64 -1.29
C LYS A 219 18.64 5.86 -1.17
N ARG A 220 19.37 5.42 -2.19
CA ARG A 220 20.78 5.75 -2.41
C ARG A 220 21.11 5.71 -3.89
N GLN A 221 22.17 6.36 -4.31
CA GLN A 221 22.67 6.15 -5.67
C GLN A 221 23.47 4.85 -5.75
N LYS A 222 23.51 4.24 -6.92
CA LYS A 222 24.36 3.06 -7.17
C LYS A 222 25.80 3.40 -6.86
N GLY A 223 26.48 2.55 -6.08
CA GLY A 223 27.85 2.76 -5.61
C GLY A 223 27.99 3.47 -4.26
N GLU A 224 26.93 4.06 -3.73
CA GLU A 224 26.92 4.58 -2.37
C GLU A 224 26.66 3.46 -1.35
N THR A 225 27.23 3.57 -0.17
CA THR A 225 27.05 2.60 0.92
C THR A 225 25.93 2.97 1.88
N GLY A 226 25.67 4.26 2.06
CA GLY A 226 24.68 4.78 3.01
C GLY A 226 23.28 4.91 2.41
N TRP A 227 22.27 4.58 3.19
CA TRP A 227 20.87 4.84 2.87
C TRP A 227 20.44 6.21 3.37
N SER A 228 19.88 7.03 2.51
CA SER A 228 19.34 8.35 2.84
C SER A 228 17.80 8.29 3.01
N ALA A 229 17.31 9.08 3.95
CA ALA A 229 15.90 9.32 4.09
C ALA A 229 15.43 10.26 2.97
N PRO A 230 14.32 9.94 2.28
CA PRO A 230 13.70 10.87 1.35
C PRO A 230 13.03 12.03 2.10
N ARG A 231 12.62 13.06 1.38
CA ARG A 231 11.89 14.18 1.96
C ARG A 231 10.59 13.71 2.65
N ARG A 232 9.92 12.73 2.05
CA ARG A 232 8.73 12.06 2.60
C ARG A 232 9.07 10.59 2.79
N GLY A 233 8.98 10.11 4.02
CA GLY A 233 9.39 8.75 4.39
C GLY A 233 8.45 7.66 3.92
N CYS A 234 7.19 8.00 3.59
CA CYS A 234 6.14 7.08 3.16
C CYS A 234 5.34 7.68 2.01
N LEU A 235 4.70 6.81 1.24
CA LEU A 235 3.97 7.15 0.00
C LEU A 235 2.46 7.16 0.19
N ASP A 236 1.96 6.44 1.19
CA ASP A 236 0.55 6.43 1.61
C ASP A 236 0.44 6.44 3.14
N GLY A 237 -0.77 6.63 3.64
CA GLY A 237 -1.09 6.56 5.06
C GLY A 237 -1.15 5.12 5.59
N ARG A 238 -1.59 4.98 6.84
CA ARG A 238 -1.74 3.69 7.52
C ARG A 238 -2.65 2.70 6.80
N CYS A 239 -3.61 3.18 6.03
CA CYS A 239 -4.52 2.31 5.28
C CYS A 239 -3.86 1.68 4.03
N LEU A 240 -2.54 1.55 4.02
CA LEU A 240 -1.81 0.71 3.09
C LEU A 240 -0.70 0.00 3.85
N GLU A 241 -0.93 -1.26 4.16
CA GLU A 241 -0.02 -2.08 4.97
C GLU A 241 0.54 -3.27 4.18
N MET A 242 1.59 -3.89 4.71
CA MET A 242 2.14 -5.14 4.18
C MET A 242 2.47 -5.08 2.69
N GLY A 243 2.98 -3.95 2.23
CA GLY A 243 3.19 -3.64 0.83
C GLY A 243 4.42 -4.28 0.19
N GLY A 244 4.43 -4.22 -1.12
CA GLY A 244 5.54 -4.61 -1.97
C GLY A 244 5.51 -3.82 -3.27
N VAL A 245 6.41 -4.12 -4.17
CA VAL A 245 6.49 -3.50 -5.48
C VAL A 245 6.55 -4.54 -6.59
N PHE A 246 6.04 -4.17 -7.75
CA PHE A 246 6.22 -4.92 -9.00
C PHE A 246 6.42 -3.97 -10.17
N SER A 247 6.91 -4.48 -11.29
CA SER A 247 7.05 -3.71 -12.53
C SER A 247 5.93 -4.07 -13.51
N GLU A 248 5.27 -3.06 -14.05
CA GLU A 248 4.24 -3.13 -15.07
C GLU A 248 4.70 -2.32 -16.29
N ASN A 249 4.94 -2.96 -17.41
CA ASN A 249 5.35 -2.31 -18.67
C ASN A 249 6.48 -1.27 -18.52
N GLY A 250 7.46 -1.56 -17.66
CA GLY A 250 8.59 -0.67 -17.39
C GLY A 250 8.34 0.40 -16.31
N HIS A 251 7.14 0.48 -15.78
CA HIS A 251 6.79 1.32 -14.64
C HIS A 251 6.76 0.50 -13.35
N TRP A 252 7.11 1.13 -12.24
CA TRP A 252 6.99 0.50 -10.93
C TRP A 252 5.64 0.82 -10.28
N CYS A 253 5.07 -0.17 -9.65
CA CYS A 253 3.83 -0.06 -8.89
C CYS A 253 4.08 -0.46 -7.44
N LEU A 254 3.48 0.29 -6.52
CA LEU A 254 3.37 -0.04 -5.10
C LEU A 254 2.03 -0.73 -4.89
N TYR A 255 2.02 -1.85 -4.20
CA TYR A 255 0.79 -2.48 -3.74
C TYR A 255 0.84 -2.70 -2.23
N GLY A 256 -0.32 -2.81 -1.63
CA GLY A 256 -0.45 -3.15 -0.21
C GLY A 256 -1.86 -3.59 0.12
N ILE A 257 -2.03 -4.10 1.34
CA ILE A 257 -3.34 -4.45 1.87
C ILE A 257 -4.00 -3.18 2.41
N LEU A 258 -5.19 -2.89 1.95
CA LEU A 258 -6.08 -1.88 2.51
C LEU A 258 -6.92 -2.56 3.61
N PRO A 259 -6.57 -2.38 4.90
CA PRO A 259 -7.18 -3.13 5.99
C PRO A 259 -8.66 -2.80 6.18
N ILE A 260 -9.39 -3.73 6.74
CA ILE A 260 -10.75 -3.50 7.22
C ILE A 260 -10.76 -3.16 8.71
N ARG A 261 -11.88 -2.65 9.21
CA ARG A 261 -12.09 -2.47 10.64
C ARG A 261 -12.79 -3.69 11.24
N LYS A 262 -12.32 -4.11 12.41
CA LYS A 262 -12.92 -5.20 13.18
C LYS A 262 -14.38 -4.91 13.51
N MET A 263 -15.18 -5.97 13.66
CA MET A 263 -16.63 -5.90 13.93
C MET A 263 -17.43 -5.10 12.87
N ASN A 264 -16.85 -4.83 11.72
CA ASN A 264 -17.48 -4.03 10.66
C ASN A 264 -17.99 -2.66 11.16
N SER A 265 -17.24 -2.02 12.05
CA SER A 265 -17.60 -0.79 12.75
C SER A 265 -16.57 0.31 12.51
N GLU A 266 -17.02 1.55 12.36
CA GLU A 266 -16.12 2.73 12.28
C GLU A 266 -15.23 2.87 13.52
N LEU A 267 -15.68 2.38 14.66
CA LEU A 267 -14.96 2.44 15.93
C LEU A 267 -14.11 1.20 16.20
N GLY A 268 -14.12 0.22 15.29
CA GLY A 268 -13.32 -0.99 15.41
C GLY A 268 -11.83 -0.73 15.18
N ASP A 269 -10.99 -1.51 15.83
CA ASP A 269 -9.56 -1.54 15.54
C ASP A 269 -9.30 -1.95 14.08
N TRP A 270 -8.15 -1.57 13.56
CA TRP A 270 -7.68 -2.08 12.29
C TRP A 270 -7.41 -3.58 12.35
N SER A 271 -7.78 -4.28 11.30
CA SER A 271 -7.51 -5.70 11.11
C SER A 271 -6.23 -5.85 10.28
N ASP A 272 -5.59 -7.01 10.36
CA ASP A 272 -4.43 -7.36 9.52
C ASP A 272 -4.85 -7.88 8.13
N CYS A 273 -6.12 -7.75 7.77
CA CYS A 273 -6.66 -8.25 6.51
C CYS A 273 -7.53 -7.22 5.79
N GLY A 274 -7.65 -7.35 4.48
CA GLY A 274 -8.42 -6.46 3.63
C GLY A 274 -8.42 -6.88 2.18
N GLY A 275 -8.42 -5.92 1.27
CA GLY A 275 -8.15 -6.12 -0.15
C GLY A 275 -6.85 -5.45 -0.57
N VAL A 276 -6.44 -5.65 -1.79
CA VAL A 276 -5.18 -5.12 -2.32
C VAL A 276 -5.43 -3.84 -3.09
N LEU A 277 -4.72 -2.79 -2.72
CA LEU A 277 -4.71 -1.51 -3.41
C LEU A 277 -3.39 -1.34 -4.15
N VAL A 278 -3.42 -0.70 -5.32
CA VAL A 278 -2.24 -0.49 -6.17
C VAL A 278 -2.10 0.98 -6.56
N HIS A 279 -0.88 1.51 -6.47
CA HIS A 279 -0.50 2.84 -6.92
C HIS A 279 0.61 2.79 -7.96
N ARG A 280 0.63 3.71 -8.91
CA ARG A 280 1.76 3.96 -9.81
C ARG A 280 2.86 4.72 -9.06
N ILE A 281 4.09 4.22 -9.11
CA ILE A 281 5.27 4.92 -8.59
C ILE A 281 5.84 5.83 -9.67
N VAL A 282 6.15 7.07 -9.31
CA VAL A 282 6.85 8.06 -10.15
C VAL A 282 8.12 8.51 -9.45
N GLN A 283 9.26 8.41 -10.14
CA GLN A 283 10.54 8.89 -9.63
C GLN A 283 10.73 10.36 -9.97
N GLN A 284 11.11 11.17 -8.96
CA GLN A 284 11.52 12.55 -9.13
C GLN A 284 13.02 12.65 -9.51
N GLU A 285 13.47 13.77 -10.04
CA GLU A 285 14.85 13.98 -10.46
C GLU A 285 15.88 13.75 -9.33
N ASN A 286 15.53 14.14 -8.11
CA ASN A 286 16.35 13.96 -6.91
C ASN A 286 16.29 12.52 -6.36
N GLY A 287 15.59 11.61 -7.02
CA GLY A 287 15.39 10.23 -6.60
C GLY A 287 14.30 10.04 -5.56
N ASP A 288 13.57 11.07 -5.13
CA ASP A 288 12.38 10.87 -4.31
C ASP A 288 11.28 10.18 -5.13
N LEU A 289 10.47 9.36 -4.45
CA LEU A 289 9.33 8.70 -5.05
C LEU A 289 8.05 9.46 -4.75
N SER A 290 7.14 9.41 -5.69
CA SER A 290 5.75 9.87 -5.59
C SER A 290 4.82 8.78 -6.06
N VAL A 291 3.55 8.87 -5.69
CA VAL A 291 2.51 7.96 -6.16
C VAL A 291 1.38 8.69 -6.87
N LEU A 292 0.82 8.02 -7.87
CA LEU A 292 -0.33 8.45 -8.65
C LEU A 292 -1.31 7.28 -8.81
N PRO A 293 -2.56 7.54 -9.20
CA PRO A 293 -3.46 6.48 -9.67
C PRO A 293 -2.82 5.70 -10.81
N ILE A 294 -3.11 4.42 -10.94
CA ILE A 294 -2.85 3.70 -12.18
C ILE A 294 -3.78 4.31 -13.24
N GLU A 295 -3.22 4.75 -14.37
CA GLU A 295 -4.02 5.24 -15.48
C GLU A 295 -4.78 4.05 -16.09
N GLU A 296 -6.10 4.11 -16.01
CA GLU A 296 -6.94 3.18 -16.76
C GLU A 296 -6.93 3.54 -18.25
N LYS A 297 -7.00 2.52 -19.10
CA LYS A 297 -7.33 2.71 -20.52
C LYS A 297 -8.62 3.51 -20.60
N GLU A 298 -8.64 4.55 -21.44
CA GLU A 298 -9.78 5.45 -21.63
C GLU A 298 -11.10 4.69 -21.77
N THR A 299 -11.80 4.52 -20.64
CA THR A 299 -13.21 4.18 -20.67
C THR A 299 -13.95 5.45 -21.04
N GLN A 300 -14.82 5.42 -22.04
CA GLN A 300 -15.62 6.58 -22.40
C GLN A 300 -16.47 7.03 -21.20
N LEU A 301 -16.05 8.13 -20.58
CA LEU A 301 -16.64 8.70 -19.39
C LEU A 301 -17.93 9.43 -19.79
N SER A 302 -19.05 8.98 -19.28
CA SER A 302 -20.32 9.70 -19.40
C SER A 302 -20.51 10.55 -18.14
N GLY A 303 -20.48 11.86 -18.28
CA GLY A 303 -20.88 12.80 -17.22
C GLY A 303 -19.79 13.70 -16.67
N VAL A 304 -18.82 14.11 -17.47
CA VAL A 304 -17.81 15.11 -17.07
C VAL A 304 -18.46 16.48 -16.92
N SER A 305 -18.43 17.05 -15.71
CA SER A 305 -18.77 18.46 -15.46
C SER A 305 -17.50 19.21 -15.12
N ALA A 306 -17.11 20.18 -15.94
CA ALA A 306 -16.02 21.09 -15.61
C ALA A 306 -16.59 22.40 -15.08
N LEU A 307 -16.23 22.79 -13.86
CA LEU A 307 -16.65 24.03 -13.21
C LEU A 307 -15.45 24.69 -12.55
N THR A 308 -15.52 26.02 -12.44
CA THR A 308 -14.61 26.79 -11.60
C THR A 308 -15.43 27.40 -10.48
N LEU A 309 -15.04 27.16 -9.23
CA LEU A 309 -15.64 27.80 -8.06
C LEU A 309 -14.77 28.98 -7.67
N GLU A 310 -15.41 30.15 -7.54
CA GLU A 310 -14.75 31.30 -6.98
C GLU A 310 -14.66 31.20 -5.44
N ASN A 311 -13.75 31.93 -4.87
CA ASN A 311 -13.30 31.89 -3.48
C ASN A 311 -14.37 31.59 -2.43
N ILE A 312 -14.20 30.52 -1.68
CA ILE A 312 -14.89 30.24 -0.43
C ILE A 312 -14.15 31.03 0.68
N GLN A 313 -14.83 31.87 1.46
CA GLN A 313 -14.21 32.76 2.43
C GLN A 313 -14.76 32.56 3.84
N GLY A 314 -13.90 32.76 4.84
CA GLY A 314 -14.26 32.67 6.26
C GLY A 314 -14.44 31.23 6.71
N ASN A 315 -15.49 30.96 7.47
CA ASN A 315 -15.94 29.61 7.82
C ASN A 315 -17.12 29.28 6.92
N ALA A 316 -16.85 28.65 5.80
CA ALA A 316 -17.86 28.43 4.77
C ALA A 316 -17.72 27.05 4.13
N GLU A 317 -18.86 26.55 3.68
CA GLU A 317 -18.97 25.31 2.91
C GLU A 317 -19.74 25.58 1.61
N LEU A 318 -19.38 24.85 0.58
CA LEU A 318 -20.06 24.89 -0.70
C LEU A 318 -20.35 23.47 -1.18
N VAL A 319 -21.63 23.15 -1.35
CA VAL A 319 -22.04 21.90 -1.98
C VAL A 319 -21.74 22.00 -3.46
N PHE A 320 -20.78 21.22 -3.93
CA PHE A 320 -20.41 21.15 -5.34
C PHE A 320 -21.33 20.20 -6.11
N ALA A 321 -21.60 19.03 -5.56
CA ALA A 321 -22.46 18.04 -6.20
C ALA A 321 -23.33 17.32 -5.17
N LYS A 322 -24.50 16.87 -5.65
CA LYS A 322 -25.42 15.96 -4.94
C LYS A 322 -25.61 14.70 -5.76
N GLN A 323 -26.05 13.64 -5.10
CA GLN A 323 -26.27 12.33 -5.72
C GLN A 323 -25.00 11.85 -6.45
N THR A 324 -23.85 11.93 -5.75
CA THR A 324 -22.56 11.49 -6.31
C THR A 324 -22.51 10.00 -6.56
N GLY A 325 -23.40 9.23 -5.91
CA GLY A 325 -23.33 7.77 -5.94
C GLY A 325 -22.21 7.22 -5.07
N THR A 326 -21.83 5.98 -5.31
CA THR A 326 -20.80 5.28 -4.54
C THR A 326 -19.50 5.07 -5.31
N ARG A 327 -19.48 5.44 -6.60
CA ARG A 327 -18.30 5.31 -7.46
C ARG A 327 -18.12 6.58 -8.29
N TYR A 328 -17.08 7.34 -7.96
CA TYR A 328 -16.76 8.57 -8.67
C TYR A 328 -15.30 8.98 -8.50
N ARG A 329 -14.85 9.83 -9.40
CA ARG A 329 -13.60 10.56 -9.34
C ARG A 329 -13.89 12.06 -9.39
N VAL A 330 -13.20 12.80 -8.56
CA VAL A 330 -13.12 14.24 -8.70
C VAL A 330 -11.66 14.68 -8.79
N ASP A 331 -11.35 15.43 -9.86
CA ASP A 331 -10.06 16.09 -10.03
C ASP A 331 -10.30 17.61 -9.93
N PHE A 332 -9.39 18.29 -9.28
CA PHE A 332 -9.47 19.75 -9.14
C PHE A 332 -8.12 20.36 -8.82
N MET A 333 -7.99 21.66 -9.10
CA MET A 333 -6.90 22.50 -8.60
C MET A 333 -7.35 23.24 -7.37
N MET A 334 -6.57 23.20 -6.29
CA MET A 334 -6.81 23.97 -5.08
C MET A 334 -5.70 25.02 -4.87
N GLU A 335 -6.09 26.19 -4.39
CA GLU A 335 -5.21 27.28 -3.97
C GLU A 335 -5.80 27.92 -2.72
N PHE A 336 -4.99 28.25 -1.73
CA PHE A 336 -5.45 28.85 -0.48
C PHE A 336 -4.63 30.10 -0.13
N SER A 337 -5.24 31.01 0.66
CA SER A 337 -4.58 32.25 1.07
C SER A 337 -3.75 32.07 2.34
N GLU A 338 -2.86 33.05 2.61
CA GLU A 338 -2.22 33.19 3.91
C GLU A 338 -3.28 33.20 5.04
N LEU A 339 -2.91 32.75 6.21
CA LEU A 339 -3.78 32.65 7.39
C LEU A 339 -4.97 31.69 7.27
N THR A 340 -5.02 30.87 6.22
CA THR A 340 -6.02 29.80 6.15
C THR A 340 -5.68 28.72 7.17
N TYR A 341 -6.62 28.46 8.10
CA TYR A 341 -6.41 27.51 9.18
C TYR A 341 -6.55 26.07 8.69
N ARG A 342 -7.69 25.74 8.11
CA ARG A 342 -8.01 24.41 7.59
C ARG A 342 -8.95 24.52 6.39
N PHE A 343 -8.82 23.61 5.46
CA PHE A 343 -9.73 23.48 4.33
C PHE A 343 -9.74 22.05 3.80
N GLY A 344 -10.67 21.75 2.90
CA GLY A 344 -10.71 20.42 2.33
C GLY A 344 -11.94 20.10 1.50
N VAL A 345 -12.12 18.82 1.29
CA VAL A 345 -13.25 18.23 0.57
C VAL A 345 -13.94 17.19 1.45
N LYS A 346 -15.28 17.31 1.56
CA LYS A 346 -16.13 16.35 2.27
C LYS A 346 -16.80 15.41 1.25
N ILE A 347 -16.82 14.14 1.57
CA ILE A 347 -17.39 13.06 0.77
C ILE A 347 -18.40 12.26 1.59
N TYR A 348 -19.40 11.66 0.96
CA TYR A 348 -20.54 11.01 1.62
C TYR A 348 -21.20 11.93 2.66
N GLU A 349 -21.19 13.22 2.39
CA GLU A 349 -21.73 14.21 3.30
C GLU A 349 -23.25 14.22 3.28
N ASN A 350 -23.84 14.38 4.47
CA ASN A 350 -25.26 14.63 4.67
C ASN A 350 -25.44 15.95 5.44
N SER A 351 -25.81 17.01 4.73
CA SER A 351 -26.00 18.33 5.30
C SER A 351 -27.10 18.40 6.37
N ALA A 352 -28.06 17.48 6.37
CA ALA A 352 -29.16 17.49 7.33
C ALA A 352 -28.75 17.05 8.74
N ILE A 353 -27.68 16.25 8.84
CA ILE A 353 -27.18 15.72 10.09
C ILE A 353 -25.69 16.06 10.31
N ASP A 354 -25.10 16.85 9.41
CA ASP A 354 -23.71 17.29 9.43
C ASP A 354 -22.72 16.11 9.63
N SER A 355 -22.87 15.09 8.81
CA SER A 355 -22.11 13.85 8.94
C SER A 355 -21.57 13.39 7.59
N GLY A 356 -20.32 12.96 7.58
CA GLY A 356 -19.60 12.49 6.38
C GLY A 356 -18.16 12.16 6.68
N TYR A 357 -17.33 12.21 5.65
CA TYR A 357 -15.88 12.07 5.76
C TYR A 357 -15.20 13.26 5.10
N ALA A 358 -14.02 13.61 5.56
CA ALA A 358 -13.27 14.72 5.00
C ALA A 358 -11.80 14.37 4.76
N TYR A 359 -11.30 14.79 3.62
CA TYR A 359 -9.88 15.04 3.43
C TYR A 359 -9.60 16.48 3.81
N GLN A 360 -8.80 16.65 4.86
CA GLN A 360 -8.49 17.93 5.47
C GLN A 360 -7.04 18.32 5.17
N PHE A 361 -6.85 19.59 4.85
CA PHE A 361 -5.53 20.19 4.65
C PHE A 361 -5.29 21.22 5.77
N VAL A 362 -4.19 21.04 6.50
CA VAL A 362 -3.83 21.86 7.64
C VAL A 362 -2.48 22.56 7.36
N PRO A 363 -2.50 23.78 6.78
CA PRO A 363 -1.26 24.47 6.37
C PRO A 363 -0.26 24.68 7.51
N GLY A 364 -0.73 25.04 8.69
CA GLY A 364 0.13 25.25 9.86
C GLY A 364 0.89 24.00 10.32
N GLU A 365 0.39 22.82 9.99
CA GLU A 365 1.01 21.52 10.32
C GLU A 365 1.68 20.87 9.09
N GLN A 366 1.59 21.47 7.92
CA GLN A 366 2.12 20.95 6.66
C GLN A 366 1.66 19.51 6.39
N LYS A 367 0.35 19.25 6.60
CA LYS A 367 -0.24 17.92 6.46
C LYS A 367 -1.57 17.92 5.73
N ALA A 368 -1.89 16.80 5.11
CA ALA A 368 -3.23 16.37 4.74
C ALA A 368 -3.60 15.14 5.58
N GLU A 369 -4.87 15.02 5.95
CA GLU A 369 -5.38 13.91 6.75
C GLU A 369 -6.81 13.54 6.34
N PHE A 370 -7.19 12.29 6.64
CA PHE A 370 -8.55 11.81 6.47
C PHE A 370 -9.23 11.68 7.83
N ASP A 371 -10.46 12.14 7.93
CA ASP A 371 -11.24 12.05 9.15
C ASP A 371 -12.73 11.78 8.87
N ARG A 372 -13.41 11.20 9.87
CA ARG A 372 -14.86 11.09 9.91
C ARG A 372 -15.44 12.30 10.63
N LEU A 373 -16.52 12.85 10.10
CA LEU A 373 -17.22 13.98 10.70
C LEU A 373 -18.64 13.58 11.15
N PRO A 374 -19.10 14.02 12.32
CA PRO A 374 -18.34 14.68 13.37
C PRO A 374 -17.40 13.70 14.08
N ASN A 375 -16.17 14.13 14.36
CA ASN A 375 -15.24 13.38 15.19
C ASN A 375 -15.36 13.89 16.64
N MET A 376 -16.12 13.19 17.45
CA MET A 376 -16.38 13.60 18.83
C MET A 376 -15.32 13.07 19.78
N LYS A 377 -14.95 13.84 20.82
CA LYS A 377 -13.89 13.48 21.79
C LYS A 377 -14.09 12.13 22.49
N TRP A 378 -15.31 11.66 22.62
CA TRP A 378 -15.65 10.36 23.23
C TRP A 378 -15.87 9.24 22.20
N PHE A 379 -15.94 9.58 20.94
CA PHE A 379 -15.82 8.61 19.85
C PHE A 379 -14.42 8.71 19.32
N ILE A 380 -13.58 7.80 19.72
CA ILE A 380 -12.23 7.72 19.17
C ILE A 380 -12.34 7.04 17.80
N TYR A 381 -12.63 7.82 16.78
CA TYR A 381 -12.33 7.38 15.43
C TYR A 381 -10.82 7.29 15.31
N LEU A 382 -10.33 6.06 15.23
CA LEU A 382 -8.88 5.81 15.21
C LEU A 382 -8.34 6.08 13.81
N ASN A 383 -8.06 7.33 13.53
CA ASN A 383 -7.41 7.78 12.29
C ASN A 383 -5.89 8.00 12.44
N LYS A 384 -5.30 7.53 13.51
CA LYS A 384 -3.86 7.61 13.74
C LYS A 384 -3.10 7.01 12.56
N GLY A 385 -2.18 7.77 11.98
CA GLY A 385 -1.41 7.36 10.81
C GLY A 385 -2.09 7.60 9.45
N MET A 386 -3.34 8.07 9.41
CA MET A 386 -4.04 8.42 8.16
C MET A 386 -3.73 9.84 7.68
N ALA A 387 -2.60 10.39 8.11
CA ALA A 387 -2.10 11.68 7.69
C ALA A 387 -0.81 11.54 6.89
N GLN A 388 -0.59 12.46 5.95
CA GLN A 388 0.63 12.58 5.17
C GLN A 388 1.19 13.99 5.25
N SER A 389 2.51 14.09 5.27
CA SER A 389 3.20 15.37 5.12
C SER A 389 3.03 15.89 3.70
N VAL A 390 2.44 17.06 3.56
CA VAL A 390 2.21 17.76 2.29
C VAL A 390 2.79 19.16 2.39
N SER A 391 3.55 19.60 1.40
CA SER A 391 4.11 20.94 1.40
C SER A 391 3.05 21.95 0.98
N LEU A 392 2.36 22.54 1.94
CA LEU A 392 1.28 23.50 1.74
C LEU A 392 1.81 24.94 1.78
N ILE A 393 1.88 25.60 0.62
CA ILE A 393 2.37 26.96 0.44
C ILE A 393 1.18 27.83 -0.03
N PRO A 394 0.84 28.91 0.69
CA PRO A 394 -0.21 29.83 0.26
C PRO A 394 0.05 30.39 -1.14
N GLY A 395 -1.00 30.56 -1.94
CA GLY A 395 -0.93 31.05 -3.32
C GLY A 395 -0.38 30.06 -4.35
N LYS A 396 0.07 28.86 -3.92
CA LYS A 396 0.45 27.79 -4.83
C LYS A 396 -0.76 26.93 -5.19
N LYS A 397 -0.88 26.59 -6.47
CA LYS A 397 -1.90 25.66 -6.96
C LYS A 397 -1.43 24.21 -6.80
N TYR A 398 -2.32 23.35 -6.30
CA TYR A 398 -2.11 21.93 -6.11
C TYR A 398 -3.14 21.13 -6.89
N PRO A 399 -2.72 20.23 -7.79
CA PRO A 399 -3.61 19.25 -8.36
C PRO A 399 -4.00 18.22 -7.28
N VAL A 400 -5.28 17.93 -7.22
CA VAL A 400 -5.86 16.96 -6.28
C VAL A 400 -6.76 16.02 -7.04
N THR A 401 -6.61 14.74 -6.77
CA THR A 401 -7.53 13.69 -7.22
C THR A 401 -8.13 13.00 -6.00
N VAL A 402 -9.45 12.86 -5.95
CA VAL A 402 -10.15 12.01 -4.99
C VAL A 402 -10.89 10.92 -5.75
N LEU A 403 -10.59 9.70 -5.43
CA LEU A 403 -11.29 8.51 -5.92
C LEU A 403 -12.17 7.96 -4.81
N VAL A 404 -13.41 7.62 -5.12
CA VAL A 404 -14.35 6.96 -4.21
C VAL A 404 -14.93 5.73 -4.91
N GLN A 405 -14.86 4.60 -4.24
CA GLN A 405 -15.43 3.34 -4.70
C GLN A 405 -15.99 2.56 -3.51
N ASP A 406 -17.30 2.57 -3.39
CA ASP A 406 -18.06 1.89 -2.34
C ASP A 406 -17.60 2.31 -0.92
N ASP A 407 -16.85 1.50 -0.21
CA ASP A 407 -16.34 1.77 1.13
C ASP A 407 -14.88 2.22 1.14
N ILE A 408 -14.32 2.53 -0.03
CA ILE A 408 -12.92 2.93 -0.20
C ILE A 408 -12.85 4.34 -0.75
N SER A 409 -11.88 5.11 -0.27
CA SER A 409 -11.50 6.39 -0.84
C SER A 409 -9.99 6.56 -0.87
N VAL A 410 -9.48 7.23 -1.91
CA VAL A 410 -8.06 7.57 -2.05
C VAL A 410 -7.92 9.01 -2.49
N LEU A 411 -7.20 9.81 -1.71
CA LEU A 411 -6.74 11.13 -2.09
C LEU A 411 -5.34 11.05 -2.67
N TYR A 412 -5.08 11.73 -3.77
CA TYR A 412 -3.73 11.99 -4.29
C TYR A 412 -3.46 13.49 -4.28
N VAL A 413 -2.39 13.91 -3.67
CA VAL A 413 -1.94 15.31 -3.62
C VAL A 413 -0.44 15.40 -3.43
N ASP A 414 0.22 16.32 -4.12
CA ASP A 414 1.65 16.62 -3.95
C ASP A 414 2.56 15.35 -3.94
N GLY A 415 2.15 14.32 -4.70
CA GLY A 415 2.91 13.08 -4.90
C GLY A 415 2.77 12.04 -3.78
N VAL A 416 1.82 12.19 -2.86
CA VAL A 416 1.45 11.18 -1.86
C VAL A 416 0.00 10.77 -2.01
N ALA A 417 -0.34 9.61 -1.46
CA ALA A 417 -1.70 9.15 -1.33
C ALA A 417 -2.14 9.15 0.13
N ILE A 418 -3.44 9.25 0.35
CA ILE A 418 -4.10 8.94 1.61
C ILE A 418 -5.27 8.02 1.28
N SER A 419 -5.05 6.73 1.49
CA SER A 419 -6.08 5.72 1.33
C SER A 419 -6.90 5.61 2.60
N ALA A 420 -8.19 5.37 2.46
CA ALA A 420 -9.13 5.29 3.57
C ALA A 420 -10.21 4.25 3.32
N ARG A 421 -10.73 3.69 4.41
CA ARG A 421 -11.91 2.84 4.38
C ARG A 421 -13.03 3.48 5.18
N MET A 422 -14.22 3.51 4.58
CA MET A 422 -15.42 4.14 5.09
C MET A 422 -16.49 3.06 5.29
N LYS A 423 -17.09 2.95 6.47
CA LYS A 423 -18.14 1.95 6.74
C LYS A 423 -19.52 2.51 6.58
N GLU A 424 -19.70 3.76 6.97
CA GLU A 424 -20.96 4.45 6.88
C GLU A 424 -21.04 5.26 5.59
N LYS A 425 -22.23 5.44 5.07
CA LYS A 425 -22.52 6.31 3.93
C LYS A 425 -23.67 7.22 4.35
N PRO A 426 -23.40 8.23 5.19
CA PRO A 426 -24.45 9.06 5.78
C PRO A 426 -25.19 9.91 4.75
N GLY A 427 -24.56 10.24 3.63
CA GLY A 427 -25.13 11.01 2.55
C GLY A 427 -24.44 10.78 1.21
N ASP A 428 -24.76 11.63 0.25
CA ASP A 428 -24.29 11.56 -1.14
C ASP A 428 -23.85 12.92 -1.70
N GLU A 429 -23.50 13.85 -0.80
CA GLU A 429 -23.02 15.18 -1.18
C GLU A 429 -21.49 15.23 -1.22
N LEU A 430 -20.96 15.99 -2.18
CA LEU A 430 -19.57 16.40 -2.30
C LEU A 430 -19.50 17.90 -2.00
N LYS A 431 -18.72 18.28 -0.99
CA LYS A 431 -18.57 19.67 -0.57
C LYS A 431 -17.12 20.10 -0.49
N PHE A 432 -16.86 21.34 -0.81
CA PHE A 432 -15.62 22.03 -0.44
C PHE A 432 -15.88 22.91 0.79
N TYR A 433 -14.87 23.04 1.65
CA TYR A 433 -15.00 23.88 2.85
C TYR A 433 -13.68 24.57 3.19
N VAL A 434 -13.78 25.66 3.94
CA VAL A 434 -12.65 26.36 4.54
C VAL A 434 -13.04 26.84 5.95
N GLU A 435 -12.09 26.71 6.86
CA GLU A 435 -12.16 27.27 8.21
C GLU A 435 -11.12 28.37 8.34
N SER A 436 -11.58 29.63 8.52
CA SER A 436 -10.73 30.81 8.62
C SER A 436 -9.75 30.96 7.46
N GLY A 437 -10.11 31.75 6.45
CA GLY A 437 -9.24 32.00 5.30
C GLY A 437 -9.98 32.01 3.97
N LYS A 438 -9.28 31.62 2.92
CA LYS A 438 -9.84 31.56 1.57
C LYS A 438 -9.34 30.31 0.87
N LEU A 439 -10.25 29.64 0.19
CA LEU A 439 -9.99 28.51 -0.70
C LEU A 439 -10.52 28.84 -2.09
N ALA A 440 -9.68 28.74 -3.09
CA ALA A 440 -10.07 28.73 -4.49
C ALA A 440 -9.97 27.30 -5.02
N VAL A 441 -11.03 26.83 -5.66
CA VAL A 441 -11.07 25.52 -6.33
C VAL A 441 -11.41 25.78 -7.79
N SER A 442 -10.59 25.27 -8.67
CA SER A 442 -10.73 25.46 -10.12
C SER A 442 -10.48 24.18 -10.90
N GLU A 443 -10.81 24.20 -12.17
CA GLU A 443 -10.59 23.06 -13.08
C GLU A 443 -11.21 21.77 -12.54
N ILE A 444 -12.43 21.88 -11.97
CA ILE A 444 -13.06 20.73 -11.32
C ILE A 444 -13.69 19.84 -12.39
N THR A 445 -13.35 18.59 -12.36
CA THR A 445 -14.02 17.55 -13.13
C THR A 445 -14.58 16.49 -12.18
N LEU A 446 -15.84 16.14 -12.36
CA LEU A 446 -16.50 15.05 -11.64
C LEU A 446 -16.94 14.00 -12.65
N ASP A 447 -16.37 12.84 -12.53
CA ASP A 447 -16.74 11.65 -13.28
C ASP A 447 -17.40 10.65 -12.34
N ARG A 448 -18.57 10.15 -12.71
CA ARG A 448 -19.36 9.22 -11.89
C ARG A 448 -20.06 8.18 -12.74
N GLU A 449 -20.26 7.00 -12.18
CA GLU A 449 -21.14 6.02 -12.79
C GLU A 449 -22.57 6.58 -12.87
N ALA A 450 -23.24 6.34 -14.00
CA ALA A 450 -24.63 6.74 -14.15
C ALA A 450 -25.47 6.04 -13.06
N VAL A 451 -26.14 6.82 -12.24
CA VAL A 451 -27.13 6.29 -11.27
C VAL A 451 -28.23 5.60 -12.08
N LYS A 452 -28.29 4.28 -11.98
CA LYS A 452 -29.32 3.48 -12.64
C LYS A 452 -30.68 3.62 -11.98
#